data_8a83f2ac1961697078e82af153d65453
#
_entry.id   8a83f2ac1961697078e82af153d65453
#
_cell.length_a   1.000
_cell.length_b   1.000
_cell.length_c   1.000
_cell.angle_alpha   90.00
_cell.angle_beta   90.00
_cell.angle_gamma   90.00
#
_symmetry.space_group_name_H-M   'P 1'
#
loop_
_entity.id
_entity.type
_entity.pdbx_description
1 polymer ?
#
loop_
_entity_poly.entity_id
_entity_poly.type
_entity_poly.pdbx_seq_one_letter_code
_entity_poly.pdbx_strand_id
1 'polypeptide(L)'
;SMAFNPLTKLFGSRNDRLMKTYRKTVDRINALEGQFEQLSDEQLRNKTQEFKDRVAAGETLDDLMVEAFAVVREGSKRVMKMRHFDVQILGGMSLHNCKISEMGTGEGKTLTSTLPVYLNALACKGVHVVTVNDYLANRDARWMGKLYNFLGMTVGINLPNMSREEKQVAYAADITYGTNNEYGFDYLRDNMVYEVGDRVQRGLNFAIIDEVDSILIDEARTPLIISGQAEDHTAMYLAMNQVVPLMTRQDGEADPRTGEGIITPGDFTVDEKTHQVFLTEQGHENAERILFGMGLIPEGATLYDPANIALVHHLYAALRAKHIYHRDQHYVVQDGEVVIVDEFTGRLMSGRRWSDGLHQAVEAKEGAAIQAENQTLASITFQNYFRLYNKLAGMTGTADTEAYEFQEIYGLETTVIPPNRRSQRDDQLDRVYKTTREKYEAAIKDIRECYERGQPVLVGTTSIENSEIIDQLLEKEKLPHQVLNAKQHAREADIVAQAGRSGMITIATNMAGRGTDIVLGGNLEKLIEPVEADETLDASAKAAEVVRLRAQWQTEHDKVTALGGLRIIATERHESRRIDNQLRGRSGRQGDPGSSRFYLSLDDPLMRIFAGDRVRSIMERLKMPDGEAIE
;
A
#
# COMPACT_ATOMS: atom_id res chain seq x y z
N SER A 1 12.97 31.53 6.53
CA SER A 1 12.48 31.56 7.91
C SER A 1 11.35 30.54 8.06
N MET A 2 11.54 29.58 8.91
CA MET A 2 10.44 28.69 9.27
C MET A 2 9.36 29.49 9.97
N ALA A 3 8.16 29.50 9.42
CA ALA A 3 7.03 30.06 10.13
C ALA A 3 6.87 29.31 11.46
N PHE A 4 6.86 30.01 12.55
CA PHE A 4 6.65 29.46 13.88
C PHE A 4 5.22 28.87 13.95
N ASN A 5 5.10 27.56 14.08
CA ASN A 5 3.81 26.91 14.25
C ASN A 5 3.63 26.53 15.73
N PRO A 6 2.73 27.19 16.48
CA PRO A 6 2.49 26.88 17.88
C PRO A 6 2.03 25.43 18.12
N LEU A 7 1.30 24.84 17.17
CA LEU A 7 0.84 23.45 17.27
C LEU A 7 2.01 22.47 17.20
N THR A 8 2.99 22.72 16.33
CA THR A 8 4.19 21.89 16.21
C THR A 8 5.01 21.92 17.51
N LYS A 9 5.15 23.10 18.11
CA LYS A 9 5.85 23.27 19.40
C LYS A 9 5.11 22.56 20.53
N LEU A 10 3.79 22.70 20.59
CA LEU A 10 2.96 22.03 21.59
C LEU A 10 3.04 20.50 21.45
N PHE A 11 2.98 20.00 20.24
CA PHE A 11 3.12 18.57 19.94
C PHE A 11 4.48 18.03 20.38
N GLY A 12 5.58 18.72 20.05
CA GLY A 12 6.93 18.35 20.46
C GLY A 12 7.09 18.30 21.97
N SER A 13 6.56 19.29 22.69
CA SER A 13 6.58 19.36 24.15
C SER A 13 5.81 18.21 24.80
N ARG A 14 4.65 17.86 24.24
CA ARG A 14 3.84 16.72 24.71
C ARG A 14 4.57 15.40 24.48
N ASN A 15 5.18 15.24 23.30
CA ASN A 15 5.96 14.06 22.96
C ASN A 15 7.16 13.89 23.91
N ASP A 16 7.88 14.96 24.20
CA ASP A 16 9.02 14.95 25.11
C ASP A 16 8.60 14.53 26.53
N ARG A 17 7.47 15.03 27.01
CA ARG A 17 6.92 14.65 28.32
C ARG A 17 6.53 13.17 28.37
N LEU A 18 5.90 12.68 27.28
CA LEU A 18 5.52 11.27 27.19
C LEU A 18 6.76 10.37 27.18
N MET A 19 7.77 10.70 26.39
CA MET A 19 9.03 9.98 26.34
C MET A 19 9.72 9.95 27.70
N LYS A 20 9.68 11.05 28.42
CA LYS A 20 10.23 11.14 29.78
C LYS A 20 9.53 10.19 30.75
N THR A 21 8.20 10.10 30.65
CA THR A 21 7.39 9.15 31.42
C THR A 21 7.73 7.70 31.05
N TYR A 22 7.84 7.42 29.77
CA TYR A 22 8.17 6.10 29.27
C TYR A 22 9.58 5.64 29.71
N ARG A 23 10.56 6.56 29.77
CA ARG A 23 11.92 6.24 30.20
C ARG A 23 11.99 5.73 31.64
N LYS A 24 11.12 6.21 32.50
CA LYS A 24 11.00 5.70 33.87
C LYS A 24 10.61 4.21 33.88
N THR A 25 9.70 3.83 32.99
CA THR A 25 9.29 2.43 32.84
C THR A 25 10.40 1.59 32.21
N VAL A 26 11.14 2.15 31.24
CA VAL A 26 12.31 1.49 30.65
C VAL A 26 13.35 1.19 31.73
N ASP A 27 13.59 2.11 32.66
CA ASP A 27 14.52 1.89 33.78
C ASP A 27 14.08 0.69 34.66
N ARG A 28 12.79 0.55 34.90
CA ARG A 28 12.21 -0.60 35.61
C ARG A 28 12.43 -1.91 34.86
N ILE A 29 12.28 -1.89 33.53
CA ILE A 29 12.53 -3.06 32.67
C ILE A 29 14.01 -3.42 32.71
N ASN A 30 14.89 -2.42 32.60
CA ASN A 30 16.34 -2.63 32.69
C ASN A 30 16.77 -3.22 34.03
N ALA A 31 16.10 -2.83 35.11
CA ALA A 31 16.39 -3.34 36.43
C ALA A 31 16.09 -4.84 36.59
N LEU A 32 15.21 -5.40 35.75
CA LEU A 32 14.88 -6.82 35.75
C LEU A 32 15.81 -7.66 34.88
N GLU A 33 16.66 -7.07 34.08
CA GLU A 33 17.47 -7.80 33.08
C GLU A 33 18.37 -8.86 33.73
N GLY A 34 19.08 -8.50 34.80
CA GLY A 34 19.96 -9.43 35.51
C GLY A 34 19.21 -10.61 36.11
N GLN A 35 18.01 -10.37 36.64
CA GLN A 35 17.16 -11.42 37.21
C GLN A 35 16.72 -12.41 36.13
N PHE A 36 16.30 -11.96 34.99
CA PHE A 36 15.83 -12.84 33.90
C PHE A 36 16.98 -13.56 33.18
N GLU A 37 18.18 -13.00 33.18
CA GLU A 37 19.38 -13.70 32.68
C GLU A 37 19.70 -14.97 33.47
N GLN A 38 19.30 -15.03 34.72
CA GLN A 38 19.52 -16.19 35.59
C GLN A 38 18.55 -17.34 35.34
N LEU A 39 17.46 -17.08 34.62
CA LEU A 39 16.45 -18.11 34.34
C LEU A 39 16.94 -19.07 33.25
N SER A 40 16.63 -20.37 33.42
CA SER A 40 16.80 -21.34 32.35
C SER A 40 15.83 -21.03 31.19
N ASP A 41 16.07 -21.63 30.04
CA ASP A 41 15.16 -21.47 28.88
C ASP A 41 13.74 -21.93 29.25
N GLU A 42 13.60 -23.03 29.95
CA GLU A 42 12.31 -23.55 30.42
C GLU A 42 11.62 -22.57 31.39
N GLN A 43 12.37 -22.04 32.35
CA GLN A 43 11.86 -21.08 33.31
C GLN A 43 11.40 -19.79 32.64
N LEU A 44 12.15 -19.31 31.66
CA LEU A 44 11.78 -18.12 30.89
C LEU A 44 10.50 -18.36 30.07
N ARG A 45 10.41 -19.50 29.40
CA ARG A 45 9.23 -19.90 28.64
C ARG A 45 8.00 -20.04 29.54
N ASN A 46 8.16 -20.59 30.73
CA ASN A 46 7.07 -20.78 31.70
C ASN A 46 6.48 -19.45 32.17
N LYS A 47 7.20 -18.35 32.06
CA LYS A 47 6.67 -17.02 32.35
C LYS A 47 5.44 -16.70 31.50
N THR A 48 5.37 -17.20 30.28
CA THR A 48 4.23 -16.98 29.40
C THR A 48 2.93 -17.54 29.99
N GLN A 49 2.98 -18.76 30.51
CA GLN A 49 1.79 -19.35 31.15
C GLN A 49 1.44 -18.64 32.46
N GLU A 50 2.46 -18.26 33.25
CA GLU A 50 2.24 -17.45 34.43
C GLU A 50 1.50 -16.14 34.11
N PHE A 51 1.94 -15.44 33.07
CA PHE A 51 1.28 -14.20 32.64
C PHE A 51 -0.16 -14.44 32.15
N LYS A 52 -0.38 -15.50 31.37
CA LYS A 52 -1.73 -15.86 30.91
C LYS A 52 -2.67 -16.13 32.08
N ASP A 53 -2.18 -16.84 33.10
CA ASP A 53 -2.94 -17.15 34.32
C ASP A 53 -3.26 -15.87 35.11
N ARG A 54 -2.33 -14.93 35.18
CA ARG A 54 -2.52 -13.65 35.84
C ARG A 54 -3.54 -12.78 35.13
N VAL A 55 -3.52 -12.77 33.80
CA VAL A 55 -4.56 -12.09 32.99
C VAL A 55 -5.93 -12.71 33.25
N ALA A 56 -6.02 -14.02 33.23
CA ALA A 56 -7.26 -14.75 33.52
C ALA A 56 -7.78 -14.46 34.93
N ALA A 57 -6.89 -14.21 35.89
CA ALA A 57 -7.23 -13.85 37.25
C ALA A 57 -7.60 -12.37 37.46
N GLY A 58 -7.53 -11.54 36.41
CA GLY A 58 -7.96 -10.15 36.44
C GLY A 58 -6.87 -9.09 36.39
N GLU A 59 -5.57 -9.46 36.32
CA GLU A 59 -4.53 -8.47 36.11
C GLU A 59 -4.62 -7.90 34.69
N THR A 60 -4.29 -6.62 34.54
CA THR A 60 -4.30 -5.96 33.25
C THR A 60 -2.99 -6.20 32.50
N LEU A 61 -3.02 -6.03 31.16
CA LEU A 61 -1.81 -6.09 30.36
C LEU A 61 -0.82 -4.98 30.76
N ASP A 62 -1.32 -3.82 31.16
CA ASP A 62 -0.47 -2.72 31.66
C ASP A 62 0.30 -3.13 32.91
N ASP A 63 -0.32 -3.89 33.81
CA ASP A 63 0.35 -4.42 35.01
C ASP A 63 1.48 -5.39 34.66
N LEU A 64 1.35 -6.13 33.57
CA LEU A 64 2.30 -7.14 33.13
C LEU A 64 3.40 -6.58 32.22
N MET A 65 3.24 -5.37 31.70
CA MET A 65 4.09 -4.85 30.62
C MET A 65 5.57 -4.88 30.98
N VAL A 66 5.96 -4.45 32.16
CA VAL A 66 7.38 -4.38 32.58
C VAL A 66 8.02 -5.78 32.56
N GLU A 67 7.37 -6.74 33.20
CA GLU A 67 7.87 -8.13 33.23
C GLU A 67 7.83 -8.78 31.84
N ALA A 68 6.74 -8.59 31.10
CA ALA A 68 6.58 -9.17 29.78
C ALA A 68 7.64 -8.64 28.78
N PHE A 69 7.91 -7.35 28.78
CA PHE A 69 8.93 -6.76 27.92
C PHE A 69 10.33 -7.25 28.30
N ALA A 70 10.60 -7.42 29.58
CA ALA A 70 11.86 -8.00 30.04
C ALA A 70 12.03 -9.45 29.57
N VAL A 71 10.96 -10.23 29.57
CA VAL A 71 10.96 -11.62 29.05
C VAL A 71 11.23 -11.64 27.56
N VAL A 72 10.57 -10.78 26.78
CA VAL A 72 10.77 -10.71 25.32
C VAL A 72 12.21 -10.33 24.99
N ARG A 73 12.75 -9.33 25.68
CA ARG A 73 14.13 -8.90 25.44
C ARG A 73 15.13 -10.03 25.73
N GLU A 74 14.96 -10.73 26.84
CA GLU A 74 15.82 -11.85 27.19
C GLU A 74 15.70 -13.00 26.19
N GLY A 75 14.48 -13.34 25.78
CA GLY A 75 14.26 -14.36 24.76
C GLY A 75 14.90 -13.99 23.42
N SER A 76 14.79 -12.73 23.01
CA SER A 76 15.43 -12.23 21.81
C SER A 76 16.96 -12.31 21.86
N LYS A 77 17.55 -11.98 22.99
CA LYS A 77 19.00 -12.14 23.21
C LYS A 77 19.42 -13.58 22.99
N ARG A 78 18.66 -14.54 23.52
CA ARG A 78 19.01 -15.96 23.47
C ARG A 78 18.88 -16.58 22.10
N VAL A 79 17.74 -16.38 21.42
CA VAL A 79 17.43 -17.09 20.17
C VAL A 79 17.73 -16.29 18.93
N MET A 80 17.70 -14.96 19.00
CA MET A 80 17.94 -14.09 17.85
C MET A 80 19.27 -13.35 17.92
N LYS A 81 19.94 -13.41 19.06
CA LYS A 81 21.18 -12.68 19.30
C LYS A 81 21.02 -11.17 19.15
N MET A 82 19.83 -10.68 19.40
CA MET A 82 19.48 -9.27 19.28
C MET A 82 18.83 -8.79 20.59
N ARG A 83 19.50 -7.85 21.26
CA ARG A 83 18.96 -7.20 22.45
C ARG A 83 18.20 -5.94 22.01
N HIS A 84 16.96 -5.81 22.44
CA HIS A 84 16.19 -4.59 22.20
C HIS A 84 16.90 -3.37 22.79
N PHE A 85 17.06 -2.33 21.99
CA PHE A 85 17.54 -1.02 22.48
C PHE A 85 16.45 -0.36 23.33
N ASP A 86 16.86 0.56 24.21
CA ASP A 86 15.90 1.29 25.04
C ASP A 86 14.87 2.05 24.17
N VAL A 87 15.29 2.61 23.04
CA VAL A 87 14.36 3.30 22.11
C VAL A 87 13.35 2.35 21.48
N GLN A 88 13.72 1.08 21.26
CA GLN A 88 12.78 0.07 20.77
C GLN A 88 11.74 -0.27 21.84
N ILE A 89 12.12 -0.28 23.10
CA ILE A 89 11.18 -0.46 24.22
C ILE A 89 10.21 0.74 24.29
N LEU A 90 10.71 1.96 24.09
CA LEU A 90 9.84 3.15 23.98
C LEU A 90 8.82 2.97 22.85
N GLY A 91 9.26 2.53 21.69
CA GLY A 91 8.39 2.22 20.56
C GLY A 91 7.37 1.14 20.87
N GLY A 92 7.78 0.07 21.55
CA GLY A 92 6.90 -1.00 21.98
C GLY A 92 5.81 -0.54 22.95
N MET A 93 6.16 0.34 23.89
CA MET A 93 5.21 0.96 24.81
C MET A 93 4.20 1.82 24.07
N SER A 94 4.67 2.63 23.14
CA SER A 94 3.82 3.47 22.29
C SER A 94 2.81 2.63 21.50
N LEU A 95 3.24 1.54 20.89
CA LEU A 95 2.37 0.63 20.15
C LEU A 95 1.34 -0.05 21.07
N HIS A 96 1.76 -0.51 22.23
CA HIS A 96 0.84 -1.11 23.20
C HIS A 96 -0.25 -0.09 23.63
N ASN A 97 0.10 1.17 23.73
CA ASN A 97 -0.81 2.27 24.09
C ASN A 97 -1.61 2.79 22.89
N CYS A 98 -1.70 2.03 21.83
CA CYS A 98 -2.54 2.33 20.66
C CYS A 98 -2.15 3.65 19.98
N LYS A 99 -0.87 3.85 19.75
CA LYS A 99 -0.35 5.06 19.10
C LYS A 99 0.30 4.73 17.76
N ILE A 100 0.46 5.76 16.94
CA ILE A 100 1.31 5.70 15.76
C ILE A 100 2.72 6.06 16.19
N SER A 101 3.64 5.10 16.05
CA SER A 101 5.04 5.29 16.46
C SER A 101 5.88 5.64 15.24
N GLU A 102 6.41 6.86 15.21
CA GLU A 102 7.40 7.25 14.23
C GLU A 102 8.78 6.81 14.71
N MET A 103 9.38 5.90 13.96
CA MET A 103 10.73 5.40 14.22
C MET A 103 11.55 5.53 12.94
N GLY A 104 12.76 6.06 13.06
CA GLY A 104 13.67 6.19 11.93
C GLY A 104 13.91 4.85 11.23
N THR A 105 14.18 4.92 9.94
CA THR A 105 14.56 3.75 9.15
C THR A 105 15.80 3.09 9.77
N GLY A 106 15.77 1.77 9.93
CA GLY A 106 16.87 1.05 10.54
C GLY A 106 16.88 1.02 12.06
N GLU A 107 15.85 1.52 12.72
CA GLU A 107 15.70 1.42 14.18
C GLU A 107 15.11 0.08 14.62
N GLY A 108 14.96 -0.88 13.68
CA GLY A 108 14.48 -2.22 14.00
C GLY A 108 13.01 -2.30 14.34
N LYS A 109 12.16 -1.69 13.52
CA LYS A 109 10.70 -1.68 13.72
C LYS A 109 10.11 -3.07 13.88
N THR A 110 10.59 -4.04 13.11
CA THR A 110 10.13 -5.43 13.17
C THR A 110 10.38 -6.03 14.56
N LEU A 111 11.57 -5.80 15.11
CA LEU A 111 11.92 -6.28 16.45
C LEU A 111 11.16 -5.52 17.55
N THR A 112 10.96 -4.23 17.37
CA THR A 112 10.16 -3.39 18.29
C THR A 112 8.74 -3.94 18.45
N SER A 113 8.12 -4.37 17.37
CA SER A 113 6.75 -4.87 17.39
C SER A 113 6.58 -6.14 18.23
N THR A 114 7.65 -6.92 18.42
CA THR A 114 7.59 -8.16 19.22
C THR A 114 7.15 -7.92 20.67
N LEU A 115 7.48 -6.75 21.21
CA LEU A 115 7.15 -6.37 22.57
C LEU A 115 5.64 -6.26 22.79
N PRO A 116 4.90 -5.37 22.09
CA PRO A 116 3.46 -5.27 22.26
C PRO A 116 2.71 -6.48 21.70
N VAL A 117 3.24 -7.15 20.68
CA VAL A 117 2.63 -8.35 20.11
C VAL A 117 2.59 -9.46 21.16
N TYR A 118 3.71 -9.76 21.79
CA TYR A 118 3.77 -10.76 22.86
C TYR A 118 2.83 -10.39 24.01
N LEU A 119 2.93 -9.16 24.50
CA LEU A 119 2.11 -8.70 25.62
C LEU A 119 0.62 -8.85 25.34
N ASN A 120 0.16 -8.40 24.18
CA ASN A 120 -1.26 -8.46 23.83
C ASN A 120 -1.73 -9.88 23.49
N ALA A 121 -0.84 -10.74 23.02
CA ALA A 121 -1.15 -12.16 22.78
C ALA A 121 -1.46 -12.91 24.08
N LEU A 122 -0.99 -12.42 25.23
CA LEU A 122 -1.28 -13.01 26.54
C LEU A 122 -2.77 -12.99 26.90
N ALA A 123 -3.54 -12.10 26.28
CA ALA A 123 -4.99 -12.06 26.46
C ALA A 123 -5.75 -13.19 25.73
N CYS A 124 -5.05 -13.99 24.91
CA CYS A 124 -5.61 -15.13 24.16
C CYS A 124 -6.73 -14.76 23.18
N LYS A 125 -6.74 -13.54 22.67
CA LYS A 125 -7.75 -13.03 21.72
C LYS A 125 -7.21 -12.85 20.30
N GLY A 126 -5.93 -13.14 20.09
CA GLY A 126 -5.25 -12.97 18.81
C GLY A 126 -4.69 -11.56 18.59
N VAL A 127 -3.52 -11.52 17.98
CA VAL A 127 -2.86 -10.29 17.56
C VAL A 127 -2.56 -10.41 16.07
N HIS A 128 -2.96 -9.42 15.30
CA HIS A 128 -2.70 -9.37 13.86
C HIS A 128 -1.58 -8.37 13.58
N VAL A 129 -0.52 -8.85 12.95
CA VAL A 129 0.55 -8.00 12.43
C VAL A 129 0.32 -7.82 10.93
N VAL A 130 0.26 -6.57 10.49
CA VAL A 130 -0.13 -6.24 9.12
C VAL A 130 1.07 -5.66 8.38
N THR A 131 1.36 -6.22 7.21
CA THR A 131 2.43 -5.77 6.33
C THR A 131 1.90 -5.43 4.94
N VAL A 132 2.73 -4.79 4.12
CA VAL A 132 2.31 -4.30 2.80
C VAL A 132 2.32 -5.37 1.71
N ASN A 133 3.06 -6.47 1.89
CA ASN A 133 3.10 -7.55 0.90
C ASN A 133 3.36 -8.92 1.55
N ASP A 134 3.08 -9.98 0.80
CA ASP A 134 3.17 -11.36 1.28
C ASP A 134 4.60 -11.80 1.61
N TYR A 135 5.56 -11.30 0.87
CA TYR A 135 6.97 -11.59 1.14
C TYR A 135 7.35 -11.14 2.55
N LEU A 136 7.00 -9.90 2.91
CA LEU A 136 7.30 -9.36 4.24
C LEU A 136 6.54 -10.10 5.34
N ALA A 137 5.28 -10.44 5.09
CA ALA A 137 4.48 -11.20 6.05
C ALA A 137 5.14 -12.55 6.35
N ASN A 138 5.55 -13.27 5.33
CA ASN A 138 6.21 -14.56 5.45
C ASN A 138 7.59 -14.45 6.12
N ARG A 139 8.41 -13.49 5.68
CA ARG A 139 9.74 -13.24 6.23
C ARG A 139 9.67 -12.91 7.72
N ASP A 140 8.83 -11.94 8.07
CA ASP A 140 8.74 -11.45 9.44
C ASP A 140 8.15 -12.50 10.38
N ALA A 141 7.15 -13.25 9.91
CA ALA A 141 6.57 -14.33 10.69
C ALA A 141 7.59 -15.44 11.01
N ARG A 142 8.39 -15.83 10.01
CA ARG A 142 9.42 -16.85 10.19
C ARG A 142 10.55 -16.36 11.08
N TRP A 143 10.96 -15.13 10.89
CA TRP A 143 12.06 -14.53 11.64
C TRP A 143 11.66 -14.28 13.10
N MET A 144 10.61 -13.52 13.32
CA MET A 144 10.11 -13.22 14.67
C MET A 144 9.47 -14.44 15.33
N GLY A 145 8.97 -15.38 14.55
CA GLY A 145 8.41 -16.63 15.02
C GLY A 145 9.38 -17.47 15.84
N LYS A 146 10.67 -17.37 15.58
CA LYS A 146 11.71 -18.02 16.41
C LYS A 146 11.62 -17.56 17.86
N LEU A 147 11.44 -16.27 18.07
CA LEU A 147 11.27 -15.68 19.40
C LEU A 147 9.95 -16.09 20.03
N TYR A 148 8.84 -15.93 19.31
CA TYR A 148 7.51 -16.25 19.83
C TYR A 148 7.38 -17.73 20.19
N ASN A 149 7.83 -18.62 19.32
CA ASN A 149 7.79 -20.06 19.56
C ASN A 149 8.67 -20.45 20.77
N PHE A 150 9.84 -19.82 20.89
CA PHE A 150 10.72 -20.04 22.04
C PHE A 150 10.01 -19.66 23.36
N LEU A 151 9.20 -18.61 23.34
CA LEU A 151 8.42 -18.16 24.50
C LEU A 151 7.08 -18.87 24.67
N GLY A 152 6.78 -19.85 23.81
CA GLY A 152 5.56 -20.64 23.91
C GLY A 152 4.33 -20.07 23.24
N MET A 153 4.49 -19.09 22.35
CA MET A 153 3.42 -18.54 21.52
C MET A 153 3.37 -19.22 20.16
N THR A 154 2.16 -19.38 19.64
CA THR A 154 1.93 -19.90 18.28
C THR A 154 1.85 -18.78 17.26
N VAL A 155 2.35 -19.02 16.05
CA VAL A 155 2.38 -18.04 14.98
C VAL A 155 1.71 -18.63 13.73
N GLY A 156 0.78 -17.88 13.16
CA GLY A 156 0.15 -18.19 11.88
C GLY A 156 0.58 -17.19 10.81
N ILE A 157 0.65 -17.68 9.58
CA ILE A 157 0.93 -16.84 8.42
C ILE A 157 -0.30 -16.87 7.52
N ASN A 158 -0.88 -15.71 7.27
CA ASN A 158 -2.05 -15.56 6.43
C ASN A 158 -1.62 -15.17 5.01
N LEU A 159 -1.68 -16.13 4.10
CA LEU A 159 -1.23 -15.98 2.71
C LEU A 159 -2.40 -16.16 1.74
N PRO A 160 -2.29 -15.62 0.49
CA PRO A 160 -3.26 -15.90 -0.56
C PRO A 160 -3.36 -17.40 -0.89
N ASN A 161 -4.51 -17.81 -1.39
CA ASN A 161 -4.75 -19.17 -1.89
C ASN A 161 -4.71 -20.27 -0.83
N MET A 162 -4.79 -19.90 0.45
CA MET A 162 -4.96 -20.87 1.52
C MET A 162 -6.40 -21.38 1.58
N SER A 163 -6.58 -22.65 1.95
CA SER A 163 -7.92 -23.21 2.18
C SER A 163 -8.57 -22.58 3.42
N ARG A 164 -9.88 -22.78 3.57
CA ARG A 164 -10.59 -22.31 4.77
C ARG A 164 -9.97 -22.89 6.03
N GLU A 165 -9.66 -24.18 6.03
CA GLU A 165 -9.07 -24.86 7.18
C GLU A 165 -7.70 -24.32 7.53
N GLU A 166 -6.87 -24.07 6.53
CA GLU A 166 -5.55 -23.44 6.72
C GLU A 166 -5.66 -22.03 7.28
N LYS A 167 -6.63 -21.25 6.78
CA LYS A 167 -6.91 -19.90 7.29
C LYS A 167 -7.39 -19.95 8.75
N GLN A 168 -8.27 -20.90 9.08
CA GLN A 168 -8.76 -21.06 10.46
C GLN A 168 -7.62 -21.38 11.42
N VAL A 169 -6.68 -22.24 11.04
CA VAL A 169 -5.49 -22.54 11.84
C VAL A 169 -4.62 -21.29 12.01
N ALA A 170 -4.41 -20.52 10.95
CA ALA A 170 -3.61 -19.30 11.00
C ALA A 170 -4.23 -18.26 11.94
N TYR A 171 -5.53 -18.04 11.87
CA TYR A 171 -6.21 -17.09 12.76
C TYR A 171 -6.40 -17.60 14.20
N ALA A 172 -6.38 -18.90 14.41
CA ALA A 172 -6.43 -19.48 15.75
C ALA A 172 -5.11 -19.36 16.50
N ALA A 173 -4.01 -19.08 15.81
CA ALA A 173 -2.72 -18.84 16.43
C ALA A 173 -2.77 -17.62 17.35
N ASP A 174 -1.86 -17.57 18.32
CA ASP A 174 -1.73 -16.41 19.21
C ASP A 174 -1.41 -15.14 18.43
N ILE A 175 -0.60 -15.27 17.40
CA ILE A 175 -0.11 -14.16 16.57
C ILE A 175 -0.26 -14.54 15.10
N THR A 176 -0.85 -13.66 14.30
CA THR A 176 -1.04 -13.88 12.86
C THR A 176 -0.39 -12.75 12.07
N TYR A 177 0.45 -13.10 11.10
CA TYR A 177 1.05 -12.17 10.14
C TYR A 177 0.33 -12.27 8.81
N GLY A 178 0.08 -11.13 8.18
CA GLY A 178 -0.58 -11.10 6.88
C GLY A 178 -0.54 -9.70 6.26
N THR A 179 -1.03 -9.61 5.03
CA THR A 179 -1.17 -8.32 4.35
C THR A 179 -2.52 -7.69 4.69
N ASN A 180 -2.58 -6.36 4.54
CA ASN A 180 -3.85 -5.63 4.64
C ASN A 180 -4.92 -6.21 3.71
N ASN A 181 -4.56 -6.60 2.49
CA ASN A 181 -5.48 -7.20 1.52
C ASN A 181 -6.10 -8.51 2.06
N GLU A 182 -5.27 -9.43 2.55
CA GLU A 182 -5.76 -10.73 3.02
C GLU A 182 -6.69 -10.60 4.22
N TYR A 183 -6.34 -9.75 5.18
CA TYR A 183 -7.22 -9.49 6.32
C TYR A 183 -8.57 -8.93 5.90
N GLY A 184 -8.55 -7.96 5.00
CA GLY A 184 -9.78 -7.32 4.52
C GLY A 184 -10.65 -8.26 3.70
N PHE A 185 -10.07 -9.04 2.79
CA PHE A 185 -10.81 -10.03 2.01
C PHE A 185 -11.37 -11.15 2.88
N ASP A 186 -10.61 -11.64 3.86
CA ASP A 186 -11.11 -12.65 4.79
C ASP A 186 -12.30 -12.13 5.60
N TYR A 187 -12.26 -10.86 6.02
CA TYR A 187 -13.39 -10.23 6.68
C TYR A 187 -14.63 -10.18 5.79
N LEU A 188 -14.46 -9.78 4.52
CA LEU A 188 -15.58 -9.75 3.58
C LEU A 188 -16.15 -11.16 3.35
N ARG A 189 -15.30 -12.15 3.15
CA ARG A 189 -15.72 -13.55 2.96
C ARG A 189 -16.43 -14.09 4.19
N ASP A 190 -15.96 -13.76 5.40
CA ASP A 190 -16.59 -14.18 6.65
C ASP A 190 -18.02 -13.65 6.80
N ASN A 191 -18.29 -12.46 6.26
CA ASN A 191 -19.64 -11.88 6.27
C ASN A 191 -20.57 -12.47 5.20
N MET A 192 -20.06 -13.36 4.35
CA MET A 192 -20.81 -14.01 3.28
C MET A 192 -21.07 -15.50 3.54
N VAL A 193 -20.55 -16.06 4.64
CA VAL A 193 -20.75 -17.47 4.99
C VAL A 193 -22.16 -17.72 5.50
N TYR A 194 -22.65 -18.93 5.33
CA TYR A 194 -23.98 -19.34 5.79
C TYR A 194 -23.96 -19.81 7.25
N GLU A 195 -22.84 -20.31 7.73
CA GLU A 195 -22.69 -20.83 9.09
C GLU A 195 -21.52 -20.13 9.81
N VAL A 196 -21.68 -19.86 11.10
CA VAL A 196 -20.65 -19.21 11.92
C VAL A 196 -19.35 -20.02 11.94
N GLY A 197 -19.45 -21.36 11.95
CA GLY A 197 -18.29 -22.25 11.92
C GLY A 197 -17.45 -22.16 10.65
N ASP A 198 -17.97 -21.55 9.58
CA ASP A 198 -17.25 -21.35 8.32
C ASP A 198 -16.41 -20.08 8.31
N ARG A 199 -16.52 -19.24 9.31
CA ARG A 199 -15.67 -18.04 9.46
C ARG A 199 -14.23 -18.47 9.71
N VAL A 200 -13.28 -17.70 9.14
CA VAL A 200 -11.85 -17.94 9.36
C VAL A 200 -11.27 -17.05 10.47
N GLN A 201 -11.77 -15.81 10.59
CA GLN A 201 -11.34 -14.88 11.65
C GLN A 201 -12.11 -15.14 12.94
N ARG A 202 -11.42 -15.06 14.08
CA ARG A 202 -12.04 -15.28 15.40
C ARG A 202 -12.31 -13.99 16.17
N GLY A 203 -12.09 -12.86 15.56
CA GLY A 203 -12.30 -11.54 16.16
C GLY A 203 -11.23 -10.56 15.74
N LEU A 204 -11.51 -9.28 15.97
CA LEU A 204 -10.61 -8.19 15.60
C LEU A 204 -10.17 -7.50 16.90
N ASN A 205 -9.22 -8.13 17.59
CA ASN A 205 -8.74 -7.68 18.90
C ASN A 205 -7.70 -6.56 18.79
N PHE A 206 -6.54 -6.88 18.27
CA PHE A 206 -5.42 -5.93 18.18
C PHE A 206 -4.71 -6.08 16.84
N ALA A 207 -4.55 -4.98 16.13
CA ALA A 207 -3.76 -4.92 14.92
C ALA A 207 -2.59 -3.95 15.10
N ILE A 208 -1.40 -4.40 14.72
CA ILE A 208 -0.22 -3.56 14.58
C ILE A 208 0.13 -3.49 13.11
N ILE A 209 0.12 -2.28 12.55
CA ILE A 209 0.30 -2.06 11.12
C ILE A 209 1.70 -1.51 10.88
N ASP A 210 2.51 -2.27 10.13
CA ASP A 210 3.79 -1.79 9.63
C ASP A 210 3.56 -0.94 8.37
N GLU A 211 4.38 0.09 8.18
CA GLU A 211 4.18 1.05 7.11
C GLU A 211 2.76 1.65 7.15
N VAL A 212 2.35 2.08 8.31
CA VAL A 212 0.97 2.50 8.61
C VAL A 212 0.52 3.69 7.75
N ASP A 213 1.42 4.56 7.37
CA ASP A 213 1.15 5.68 6.48
C ASP A 213 0.69 5.21 5.08
N SER A 214 1.27 4.15 4.54
CA SER A 214 0.81 3.55 3.29
C SER A 214 -0.59 3.00 3.40
N ILE A 215 -0.85 2.25 4.44
CA ILE A 215 -2.09 1.48 4.57
C ILE A 215 -3.25 2.35 5.03
N LEU A 216 -3.03 3.20 6.03
CA LEU A 216 -4.10 3.99 6.63
C LEU A 216 -4.26 5.40 6.06
N ILE A 217 -3.28 5.91 5.33
CA ILE A 217 -3.38 7.23 4.69
C ILE A 217 -3.47 7.09 3.17
N ASP A 218 -2.44 6.53 2.53
CA ASP A 218 -2.38 6.45 1.06
C ASP A 218 -3.47 5.54 0.48
N GLU A 219 -3.70 4.38 1.09
CA GLU A 219 -4.68 3.40 0.63
C GLU A 219 -5.99 3.41 1.43
N ALA A 220 -6.18 4.41 2.31
CA ALA A 220 -7.32 4.44 3.24
C ALA A 220 -8.69 4.26 2.57
N ARG A 221 -8.89 4.90 1.42
CA ARG A 221 -10.14 4.90 0.67
C ARG A 221 -10.18 3.87 -0.45
N THR A 222 -9.13 3.08 -0.62
CA THR A 222 -9.10 2.01 -1.62
C THR A 222 -10.07 0.92 -1.23
N PRO A 223 -11.06 0.60 -2.07
CA PRO A 223 -12.02 -0.44 -1.75
C PRO A 223 -11.46 -1.82 -2.04
N LEU A 224 -11.69 -2.75 -1.14
CA LEU A 224 -11.60 -4.18 -1.38
C LEU A 224 -12.97 -4.64 -1.87
N ILE A 225 -13.02 -5.36 -2.98
CA ILE A 225 -14.27 -5.71 -3.64
C ILE A 225 -14.30 -7.21 -3.92
N ILE A 226 -15.38 -7.87 -3.51
CA ILE A 226 -15.71 -9.22 -3.95
C ILE A 226 -16.80 -9.11 -5.00
N SER A 227 -16.52 -9.60 -6.20
CA SER A 227 -17.44 -9.57 -7.32
C SER A 227 -17.96 -10.96 -7.63
N GLY A 228 -19.20 -11.02 -8.09
CA GLY A 228 -19.80 -12.22 -8.65
C GLY A 228 -20.40 -11.91 -10.03
N GLN A 229 -20.70 -12.94 -10.79
CA GLN A 229 -21.43 -12.75 -12.05
C GLN A 229 -22.86 -12.31 -11.75
N ALA A 230 -23.32 -11.26 -12.42
CA ALA A 230 -24.71 -10.90 -12.46
C ALA A 230 -25.50 -11.97 -13.22
N GLU A 231 -26.82 -12.02 -13.00
CA GLU A 231 -27.70 -12.87 -13.78
C GLU A 231 -27.51 -12.63 -15.28
N ASP A 232 -27.60 -13.73 -16.07
CA ASP A 232 -27.53 -13.65 -17.53
C ASP A 232 -28.82 -13.07 -18.09
N HIS A 233 -28.80 -11.84 -18.52
CA HIS A 233 -29.91 -11.13 -19.15
C HIS A 233 -29.78 -11.03 -20.66
N THR A 234 -28.95 -11.86 -21.30
CA THR A 234 -28.67 -11.83 -22.74
C THR A 234 -29.95 -11.80 -23.57
N ALA A 235 -30.91 -12.68 -23.26
CA ALA A 235 -32.19 -12.74 -23.98
C ALA A 235 -32.95 -11.41 -23.86
N MET A 236 -32.89 -10.75 -22.74
CA MET A 236 -33.58 -9.47 -22.50
C MET A 236 -32.94 -8.32 -23.30
N TYR A 237 -31.62 -8.27 -23.36
CA TYR A 237 -30.92 -7.26 -24.19
C TYR A 237 -31.25 -7.43 -25.68
N LEU A 238 -31.30 -8.68 -26.15
CA LEU A 238 -31.67 -8.97 -27.53
C LEU A 238 -33.13 -8.62 -27.81
N ALA A 239 -34.04 -8.94 -26.90
CA ALA A 239 -35.45 -8.61 -27.02
C ALA A 239 -35.68 -7.09 -27.10
N MET A 240 -35.04 -6.34 -26.19
CA MET A 240 -35.18 -4.86 -26.18
C MET A 240 -34.57 -4.21 -27.42
N ASN A 241 -33.51 -4.77 -27.98
CA ASN A 241 -32.94 -4.30 -29.25
C ASN A 241 -33.96 -4.40 -30.39
N GLN A 242 -34.86 -5.40 -30.33
CA GLN A 242 -35.93 -5.54 -31.32
C GLN A 242 -37.08 -4.55 -31.12
N VAL A 243 -37.28 -4.04 -29.90
CA VAL A 243 -38.32 -3.05 -29.58
C VAL A 243 -37.96 -1.66 -30.12
N VAL A 244 -36.67 -1.32 -30.11
CA VAL A 244 -36.19 0.03 -30.49
C VAL A 244 -36.67 0.48 -31.87
N PRO A 245 -36.62 -0.32 -32.95
CA PRO A 245 -37.11 0.10 -34.27
C PRO A 245 -38.60 0.38 -34.33
N LEU A 246 -39.35 -0.15 -33.34
CA LEU A 246 -40.82 0.00 -33.30
C LEU A 246 -41.23 1.28 -32.55
N MET A 247 -40.27 2.02 -32.00
CA MET A 247 -40.52 3.25 -31.25
C MET A 247 -39.95 4.45 -32.02
N THR A 248 -40.65 5.57 -31.91
CA THR A 248 -40.35 6.79 -32.68
C THR A 248 -39.84 7.87 -31.71
N ARG A 249 -38.74 8.53 -32.07
CA ARG A 249 -38.24 9.69 -31.33
C ARG A 249 -39.18 10.87 -31.52
N GLN A 250 -39.53 11.55 -30.42
CA GLN A 250 -40.24 12.83 -30.46
C GLN A 250 -39.24 13.93 -30.80
N ASP A 251 -39.68 14.84 -31.68
CA ASP A 251 -38.95 16.05 -32.02
C ASP A 251 -39.59 17.22 -31.29
N GLY A 252 -38.78 17.94 -30.51
CA GLY A 252 -39.23 19.04 -29.68
C GLY A 252 -39.81 18.57 -28.33
N GLU A 253 -39.71 19.43 -27.33
CA GLU A 253 -40.26 19.17 -26.00
C GLU A 253 -41.44 20.08 -25.70
N ALA A 254 -42.44 19.54 -24.97
CA ALA A 254 -43.58 20.32 -24.54
C ALA A 254 -43.17 21.31 -23.45
N ASP A 255 -43.57 22.59 -23.60
CA ASP A 255 -43.49 23.58 -22.53
C ASP A 255 -44.40 23.13 -21.37
N PRO A 256 -43.89 22.99 -20.15
CA PRO A 256 -44.70 22.57 -19.00
C PRO A 256 -45.93 23.47 -18.72
N ARG A 257 -45.89 24.73 -19.21
CA ARG A 257 -47.01 25.71 -19.00
C ARG A 257 -48.05 25.68 -20.09
N THR A 258 -47.63 25.55 -21.33
CA THR A 258 -48.49 25.73 -22.48
C THR A 258 -48.75 24.45 -23.27
N GLY A 259 -47.95 23.42 -23.07
CA GLY A 259 -47.99 22.21 -23.86
C GLY A 259 -47.48 22.37 -25.30
N GLU A 260 -47.02 23.56 -25.65
CA GLU A 260 -46.48 23.86 -26.96
C GLU A 260 -44.98 23.52 -27.06
N GLY A 261 -44.47 23.36 -28.28
CA GLY A 261 -43.07 23.11 -28.55
C GLY A 261 -42.78 21.72 -29.13
N ILE A 262 -43.76 20.85 -29.18
CA ILE A 262 -43.63 19.56 -29.86
C ILE A 262 -43.74 19.78 -31.36
N ILE A 263 -42.68 19.44 -32.08
CA ILE A 263 -42.64 19.54 -33.54
C ILE A 263 -43.27 18.28 -34.15
N THR A 264 -42.81 17.11 -33.73
CA THR A 264 -43.34 15.82 -34.16
C THR A 264 -43.56 14.95 -32.91
N PRO A 265 -44.80 14.50 -32.59
CA PRO A 265 -45.04 13.62 -31.49
C PRO A 265 -44.29 12.30 -31.64
N GLY A 266 -43.83 11.73 -30.51
CA GLY A 266 -43.12 10.46 -30.52
C GLY A 266 -43.21 9.74 -29.19
N ASP A 267 -42.55 8.60 -29.11
CA ASP A 267 -42.57 7.70 -27.97
C ASP A 267 -41.58 8.09 -26.89
N PHE A 268 -40.52 8.81 -27.27
CA PHE A 268 -39.48 9.20 -26.29
C PHE A 268 -38.78 10.49 -26.72
N THR A 269 -38.23 11.19 -25.74
CA THR A 269 -37.35 12.33 -25.92
C THR A 269 -35.92 11.97 -25.59
N VAL A 270 -34.96 12.66 -26.22
CA VAL A 270 -33.52 12.45 -26.00
C VAL A 270 -32.93 13.73 -25.44
N ASP A 271 -32.26 13.63 -24.29
CA ASP A 271 -31.43 14.70 -23.73
C ASP A 271 -29.96 14.37 -24.00
N GLU A 272 -29.36 15.01 -24.99
CA GLU A 272 -27.97 14.75 -25.38
C GLU A 272 -26.95 15.26 -24.35
N LYS A 273 -27.32 16.26 -23.55
CA LYS A 273 -26.41 16.78 -22.50
C LYS A 273 -26.21 15.81 -21.38
N THR A 274 -27.28 15.15 -20.91
CA THR A 274 -27.25 14.21 -19.82
C THR A 274 -27.13 12.75 -20.27
N HIS A 275 -27.15 12.51 -21.60
CA HIS A 275 -27.15 11.17 -22.19
C HIS A 275 -28.32 10.32 -21.71
N GLN A 276 -29.50 10.92 -21.58
CA GLN A 276 -30.71 10.26 -21.07
C GLN A 276 -31.82 10.22 -22.11
N VAL A 277 -32.68 9.22 -21.98
CA VAL A 277 -33.91 9.06 -22.78
C VAL A 277 -35.08 9.03 -21.81
N PHE A 278 -36.16 9.68 -22.17
CA PHE A 278 -37.39 9.70 -21.39
C PHE A 278 -38.58 9.30 -22.25
N LEU A 279 -39.35 8.30 -21.78
CA LEU A 279 -40.59 7.94 -22.48
C LEU A 279 -41.64 9.02 -22.27
N THR A 280 -42.37 9.34 -23.36
CA THR A 280 -43.55 10.17 -23.30
C THR A 280 -44.73 9.33 -22.84
N GLU A 281 -45.90 9.97 -22.57
CA GLU A 281 -47.10 9.23 -22.24
C GLU A 281 -47.49 8.26 -23.37
N GLN A 282 -47.43 8.71 -24.61
CA GLN A 282 -47.59 7.87 -25.80
C GLN A 282 -46.59 6.72 -25.81
N GLY A 283 -45.35 7.00 -25.44
CA GLY A 283 -44.28 6.00 -25.40
C GLY A 283 -44.49 4.92 -24.37
N HIS A 284 -45.01 5.28 -23.20
CA HIS A 284 -45.39 4.30 -22.19
C HIS A 284 -46.48 3.34 -22.69
N GLU A 285 -47.52 3.88 -23.29
CA GLU A 285 -48.60 3.07 -23.85
C GLU A 285 -48.11 2.18 -24.99
N ASN A 286 -47.31 2.69 -25.89
CA ASN A 286 -46.74 1.93 -26.99
C ASN A 286 -45.78 0.84 -26.52
N ALA A 287 -44.93 1.14 -25.56
CA ALA A 287 -44.02 0.15 -24.98
C ALA A 287 -44.77 -1.00 -24.32
N GLU A 288 -45.81 -0.67 -23.55
CA GLU A 288 -46.66 -1.68 -22.89
C GLU A 288 -47.31 -2.61 -23.93
N ARG A 289 -47.86 -2.02 -25.01
CA ARG A 289 -48.48 -2.78 -26.09
C ARG A 289 -47.45 -3.70 -26.79
N ILE A 290 -46.28 -3.19 -27.11
CA ILE A 290 -45.22 -3.95 -27.77
C ILE A 290 -44.74 -5.10 -26.88
N LEU A 291 -44.46 -4.81 -25.62
CA LEU A 291 -43.97 -5.81 -24.66
C LEU A 291 -45.04 -6.87 -24.37
N PHE A 292 -46.29 -6.51 -24.28
CA PHE A 292 -47.38 -7.48 -24.18
C PHE A 292 -47.43 -8.37 -25.41
N GLY A 293 -47.34 -7.79 -26.61
CA GLY A 293 -47.32 -8.55 -27.88
C GLY A 293 -46.14 -9.52 -27.97
N MET A 294 -45.02 -9.22 -27.32
CA MET A 294 -43.84 -10.09 -27.25
C MET A 294 -43.92 -11.12 -26.10
N GLY A 295 -44.98 -11.07 -25.31
CA GLY A 295 -45.14 -11.99 -24.19
C GLY A 295 -44.25 -11.67 -22.96
N LEU A 296 -43.71 -10.47 -22.89
CA LEU A 296 -42.80 -10.05 -21.83
C LEU A 296 -43.52 -9.50 -20.59
N ILE A 297 -44.76 -9.00 -20.75
CA ILE A 297 -45.63 -8.55 -19.69
C ILE A 297 -47.02 -9.16 -19.81
N PRO A 298 -47.74 -9.39 -18.68
CA PRO A 298 -49.13 -9.87 -18.71
C PRO A 298 -50.08 -8.84 -19.29
N GLU A 299 -51.24 -9.29 -19.77
CA GLU A 299 -52.31 -8.41 -20.17
C GLU A 299 -52.76 -7.48 -19.04
N GLY A 300 -52.91 -6.19 -19.33
CA GLY A 300 -53.31 -5.18 -18.34
C GLY A 300 -52.22 -4.73 -17.40
N ALA A 301 -51.01 -5.29 -17.49
CA ALA A 301 -49.88 -4.84 -16.67
C ALA A 301 -49.33 -3.51 -17.16
N THR A 302 -48.79 -2.71 -16.25
CA THR A 302 -48.15 -1.42 -16.57
C THR A 302 -46.64 -1.52 -16.37
N LEU A 303 -45.90 -0.61 -17.03
CA LEU A 303 -44.44 -0.50 -16.83
C LEU A 303 -44.10 0.00 -15.41
N TYR A 304 -45.03 0.60 -14.71
CA TYR A 304 -44.85 1.07 -13.33
C TYR A 304 -44.97 -0.05 -12.30
N ASP A 305 -45.47 -1.22 -12.65
CA ASP A 305 -45.54 -2.36 -11.75
C ASP A 305 -44.13 -2.76 -11.29
N PRO A 306 -43.90 -3.05 -10.00
CA PRO A 306 -42.58 -3.40 -9.49
C PRO A 306 -41.94 -4.57 -10.23
N ALA A 307 -42.72 -5.55 -10.69
CA ALA A 307 -42.24 -6.69 -11.45
C ALA A 307 -41.62 -6.31 -12.81
N ASN A 308 -41.95 -5.13 -13.34
CA ASN A 308 -41.55 -4.67 -14.69
C ASN A 308 -40.45 -3.61 -14.68
N ILE A 309 -39.90 -3.25 -13.50
CA ILE A 309 -38.85 -2.25 -13.38
C ILE A 309 -37.59 -2.65 -14.18
N ALA A 310 -37.21 -3.91 -14.15
CA ALA A 310 -36.07 -4.43 -14.90
C ALA A 310 -36.29 -4.28 -16.41
N LEU A 311 -37.52 -4.52 -16.91
CA LEU A 311 -37.86 -4.35 -18.33
C LEU A 311 -37.71 -2.90 -18.77
N VAL A 312 -38.17 -1.95 -17.96
CA VAL A 312 -38.04 -0.51 -18.22
C VAL A 312 -36.57 -0.13 -18.30
N HIS A 313 -35.76 -0.62 -17.36
CA HIS A 313 -34.32 -0.37 -17.33
C HIS A 313 -33.63 -0.86 -18.61
N HIS A 314 -33.94 -2.08 -19.04
CA HIS A 314 -33.40 -2.64 -20.29
C HIS A 314 -33.87 -1.88 -21.53
N LEU A 315 -35.13 -1.41 -21.54
CA LEU A 315 -35.67 -0.62 -22.64
C LEU A 315 -34.93 0.73 -22.74
N TYR A 316 -34.74 1.42 -21.63
CA TYR A 316 -33.98 2.69 -21.62
C TYR A 316 -32.54 2.48 -22.09
N ALA A 317 -31.89 1.43 -21.66
CA ALA A 317 -30.52 1.11 -22.09
C ALA A 317 -30.48 0.88 -23.62
N ALA A 318 -31.44 0.16 -24.19
CA ALA A 318 -31.53 -0.11 -25.62
C ALA A 318 -31.79 1.16 -26.40
N LEU A 319 -32.67 2.04 -25.94
CA LEU A 319 -32.96 3.34 -26.58
C LEU A 319 -31.73 4.26 -26.55
N ARG A 320 -31.02 4.30 -25.42
CA ARG A 320 -29.78 5.09 -25.32
C ARG A 320 -28.70 4.56 -26.26
N ALA A 321 -28.53 3.25 -26.34
CA ALA A 321 -27.56 2.62 -27.24
C ALA A 321 -27.78 2.99 -28.69
N LYS A 322 -29.05 3.08 -29.14
CA LYS A 322 -29.39 3.40 -30.51
C LYS A 322 -29.35 4.89 -30.80
N HIS A 323 -29.86 5.73 -29.91
CA HIS A 323 -30.13 7.14 -30.20
C HIS A 323 -29.10 8.11 -29.64
N ILE A 324 -28.27 7.72 -28.69
CA ILE A 324 -27.27 8.58 -28.07
C ILE A 324 -25.84 8.12 -28.37
N TYR A 325 -25.60 6.83 -28.41
CA TYR A 325 -24.26 6.26 -28.61
C TYR A 325 -24.11 5.75 -30.03
N HIS A 326 -23.21 6.35 -30.77
CA HIS A 326 -23.06 6.10 -32.21
C HIS A 326 -21.73 5.41 -32.51
N ARG A 327 -21.80 4.39 -33.37
CA ARG A 327 -20.62 3.68 -33.87
C ARG A 327 -19.67 4.64 -34.57
N ASP A 328 -18.37 4.41 -34.38
CA ASP A 328 -17.27 5.21 -34.94
C ASP A 328 -17.16 6.63 -34.36
N GLN A 329 -18.04 7.00 -33.45
CA GLN A 329 -17.99 8.25 -32.70
C GLN A 329 -17.73 8.00 -31.20
N HIS A 330 -18.59 7.20 -30.58
CA HIS A 330 -18.51 6.90 -29.14
C HIS A 330 -17.84 5.55 -28.85
N TYR A 331 -17.83 4.68 -29.82
CA TYR A 331 -17.24 3.35 -29.75
C TYR A 331 -16.91 2.83 -31.15
N VAL A 332 -16.05 1.83 -31.21
CA VAL A 332 -15.78 1.07 -32.42
C VAL A 332 -16.07 -0.41 -32.16
N VAL A 333 -16.29 -1.17 -33.22
CA VAL A 333 -16.37 -2.63 -33.14
C VAL A 333 -15.08 -3.19 -33.69
N GLN A 334 -14.31 -3.83 -32.85
CA GLN A 334 -12.98 -4.35 -33.17
C GLN A 334 -12.86 -5.79 -32.70
N ASP A 335 -12.54 -6.71 -33.62
CA ASP A 335 -12.42 -8.14 -33.32
C ASP A 335 -13.68 -8.74 -32.66
N GLY A 336 -14.86 -8.28 -33.10
CA GLY A 336 -16.15 -8.71 -32.56
C GLY A 336 -16.51 -8.14 -31.20
N GLU A 337 -15.75 -7.18 -30.71
CA GLU A 337 -15.98 -6.52 -29.40
C GLU A 337 -16.25 -5.03 -29.57
N VAL A 338 -17.11 -4.50 -28.68
CA VAL A 338 -17.38 -3.07 -28.58
C VAL A 338 -16.30 -2.44 -27.68
N VAL A 339 -15.56 -1.47 -28.25
CA VAL A 339 -14.49 -0.77 -27.55
C VAL A 339 -14.82 0.72 -27.48
N ILE A 340 -14.83 1.28 -26.28
CA ILE A 340 -15.14 2.70 -26.04
C ILE A 340 -14.06 3.60 -26.61
N VAL A 341 -14.49 4.70 -27.22
CA VAL A 341 -13.60 5.79 -27.71
C VAL A 341 -13.67 6.94 -26.70
N ASP A 342 -12.52 7.41 -26.23
CA ASP A 342 -12.45 8.57 -25.35
C ASP A 342 -12.90 9.83 -26.13
N GLU A 343 -13.89 10.52 -25.58
CA GLU A 343 -14.50 11.68 -26.20
C GLU A 343 -13.52 12.83 -26.43
N PHE A 344 -12.54 12.99 -25.58
CA PHE A 344 -11.58 14.10 -25.61
C PHE A 344 -10.31 13.77 -26.40
N THR A 345 -9.81 12.55 -26.31
CA THR A 345 -8.52 12.16 -26.91
C THR A 345 -8.67 11.35 -28.19
N GLY A 346 -9.85 10.78 -28.43
CA GLY A 346 -10.09 9.89 -29.57
C GLY A 346 -9.41 8.52 -29.41
N ARG A 347 -8.84 8.23 -28.27
CA ARG A 347 -8.14 6.95 -28.01
C ARG A 347 -9.11 5.83 -27.67
N LEU A 348 -8.75 4.62 -28.08
CA LEU A 348 -9.49 3.43 -27.72
C LEU A 348 -9.21 3.08 -26.25
N MET A 349 -10.28 2.82 -25.50
CA MET A 349 -10.23 2.51 -24.08
C MET A 349 -10.52 1.01 -23.87
N SER A 350 -9.56 0.17 -24.23
CA SER A 350 -9.69 -1.28 -24.07
C SER A 350 -9.88 -1.68 -22.61
N GLY A 351 -10.79 -2.61 -22.37
CA GLY A 351 -11.08 -3.12 -21.03
C GLY A 351 -12.07 -2.29 -20.23
N ARG A 352 -12.42 -1.07 -20.67
CA ARG A 352 -13.49 -0.28 -20.05
C ARG A 352 -14.84 -0.65 -20.63
N ARG A 353 -15.86 -0.57 -19.78
CA ARG A 353 -17.25 -0.84 -20.17
C ARG A 353 -18.17 0.20 -19.55
N TRP A 354 -19.20 0.62 -20.29
CA TRP A 354 -20.25 1.44 -19.71
C TRP A 354 -21.05 0.63 -18.69
N SER A 355 -21.54 1.32 -17.68
CA SER A 355 -22.32 0.74 -16.59
C SER A 355 -23.82 0.69 -16.92
N ASP A 356 -24.59 0.12 -16.00
CA ASP A 356 -26.08 0.10 -16.01
C ASP A 356 -26.68 -0.57 -17.24
N GLY A 357 -26.02 -1.59 -17.77
CA GLY A 357 -26.52 -2.35 -18.90
C GLY A 357 -26.32 -1.67 -20.26
N LEU A 358 -25.75 -0.47 -20.30
CA LEU A 358 -25.55 0.24 -21.56
C LEU A 358 -24.57 -0.49 -22.49
N HIS A 359 -23.47 -0.99 -21.96
CA HIS A 359 -22.49 -1.68 -22.78
C HIS A 359 -23.07 -2.94 -23.43
N GLN A 360 -23.85 -3.70 -22.67
CA GLN A 360 -24.56 -4.88 -23.17
C GLN A 360 -25.62 -4.51 -24.21
N ALA A 361 -26.33 -3.39 -24.02
CA ALA A 361 -27.29 -2.90 -25.00
C ALA A 361 -26.62 -2.49 -26.32
N VAL A 362 -25.43 -1.90 -26.26
CA VAL A 362 -24.63 -1.58 -27.46
C VAL A 362 -24.11 -2.86 -28.11
N GLU A 363 -23.68 -3.85 -27.34
CA GLU A 363 -23.29 -5.14 -27.86
C GLU A 363 -24.46 -5.81 -28.60
N ALA A 364 -25.66 -5.77 -28.04
CA ALA A 364 -26.88 -6.26 -28.70
C ALA A 364 -27.19 -5.50 -30.02
N LYS A 365 -27.05 -4.20 -29.98
CA LYS A 365 -27.26 -3.32 -31.16
C LYS A 365 -26.31 -3.69 -32.30
N GLU A 366 -25.05 -3.97 -32.00
CA GLU A 366 -24.02 -4.26 -32.99
C GLU A 366 -23.89 -5.75 -33.34
N GLY A 367 -24.68 -6.60 -32.73
CA GLY A 367 -24.59 -8.05 -32.96
C GLY A 367 -23.34 -8.69 -32.41
N ALA A 368 -22.68 -8.03 -31.48
CA ALA A 368 -21.52 -8.57 -30.77
C ALA A 368 -21.96 -9.53 -29.65
N ALA A 369 -21.04 -10.38 -29.18
CA ALA A 369 -21.32 -11.24 -28.04
C ALA A 369 -21.59 -10.40 -26.80
N ILE A 370 -22.73 -10.63 -26.15
CA ILE A 370 -23.12 -9.90 -24.94
C ILE A 370 -22.40 -10.52 -23.75
N GLN A 371 -21.56 -9.73 -23.09
CA GLN A 371 -20.80 -10.18 -21.93
C GLN A 371 -21.54 -9.86 -20.64
N ALA A 372 -21.55 -10.82 -19.72
CA ALA A 372 -22.16 -10.65 -18.40
C ALA A 372 -21.42 -9.56 -17.62
N GLU A 373 -22.15 -8.75 -16.87
CA GLU A 373 -21.58 -7.79 -15.93
C GLU A 373 -21.17 -8.53 -14.66
N ASN A 374 -20.07 -8.05 -14.03
CA ASN A 374 -19.74 -8.44 -12.70
C ASN A 374 -20.51 -7.58 -11.70
N GLN A 375 -21.12 -8.23 -10.72
CA GLN A 375 -21.85 -7.56 -9.65
C GLN A 375 -20.99 -7.50 -8.41
N THR A 376 -20.88 -6.35 -7.77
CA THR A 376 -20.25 -6.21 -6.46
C THR A 376 -21.09 -6.89 -5.41
N LEU A 377 -20.57 -7.94 -4.76
CA LEU A 377 -21.24 -8.67 -3.70
C LEU A 377 -20.93 -8.10 -2.32
N ALA A 378 -19.70 -7.64 -2.11
CA ALA A 378 -19.27 -7.06 -0.85
C ALA A 378 -18.08 -6.13 -1.11
N SER A 379 -18.00 -5.07 -0.34
CA SER A 379 -16.85 -4.16 -0.38
C SER A 379 -16.61 -3.51 0.97
N ILE A 380 -15.35 -3.15 1.23
CA ILE A 380 -14.95 -2.36 2.39
C ILE A 380 -13.66 -1.62 2.05
N THR A 381 -13.48 -0.42 2.58
CA THR A 381 -12.21 0.29 2.49
C THR A 381 -11.28 -0.13 3.62
N PHE A 382 -9.98 0.04 3.45
CA PHE A 382 -9.03 -0.21 4.54
C PHE A 382 -9.31 0.66 5.75
N GLN A 383 -9.67 1.92 5.52
CA GLN A 383 -10.04 2.84 6.58
C GLN A 383 -11.16 2.27 7.46
N ASN A 384 -12.22 1.78 6.85
CA ASN A 384 -13.36 1.22 7.58
C ASN A 384 -13.02 -0.13 8.21
N TYR A 385 -12.25 -0.95 7.53
CA TYR A 385 -11.86 -2.26 8.06
C TYR A 385 -11.04 -2.12 9.36
N PHE A 386 -9.95 -1.34 9.32
CA PHE A 386 -9.07 -1.24 10.48
C PHE A 386 -9.69 -0.52 11.67
N ARG A 387 -10.71 0.30 11.45
CA ARG A 387 -11.49 0.90 12.54
C ARG A 387 -12.34 -0.11 13.33
N LEU A 388 -12.51 -1.31 12.83
CA LEU A 388 -13.25 -2.37 13.50
C LEU A 388 -12.46 -3.06 14.62
N TYR A 389 -11.15 -2.94 14.63
CA TYR A 389 -10.32 -3.52 15.68
C TYR A 389 -10.56 -2.83 17.01
N ASN A 390 -10.56 -3.61 18.11
CA ASN A 390 -10.68 -3.07 19.46
C ASN A 390 -9.49 -2.18 19.81
N LYS A 391 -8.27 -2.60 19.38
CA LYS A 391 -7.04 -1.85 19.55
C LYS A 391 -6.31 -1.77 18.20
N LEU A 392 -5.79 -0.60 17.91
CA LEU A 392 -5.07 -0.34 16.65
C LEU A 392 -3.83 0.47 16.97
N ALA A 393 -2.71 0.08 16.40
CA ALA A 393 -1.45 0.81 16.47
C ALA A 393 -0.71 0.65 15.14
N GLY A 394 0.25 1.50 14.91
CA GLY A 394 1.03 1.43 13.69
C GLY A 394 2.40 2.05 13.85
N MET A 395 3.28 1.72 12.94
CA MET A 395 4.65 2.24 12.92
C MET A 395 5.06 2.61 11.51
N THR A 396 5.84 3.67 11.41
CA THR A 396 6.38 4.17 10.15
C THR A 396 7.61 5.01 10.42
N GLY A 397 8.42 5.25 9.37
CA GLY A 397 9.54 6.17 9.46
C GLY A 397 9.16 7.64 9.35
N THR A 398 7.91 7.97 8.98
CA THR A 398 7.52 9.35 8.59
C THR A 398 6.06 9.66 8.93
N ALA A 399 5.70 9.67 10.21
CA ALA A 399 4.29 9.84 10.63
C ALA A 399 3.91 11.27 11.01
N ASP A 400 4.87 12.12 11.36
CA ASP A 400 4.58 13.45 11.90
C ASP A 400 3.84 14.36 10.91
N THR A 401 4.13 14.24 9.62
CA THR A 401 3.44 15.00 8.57
C THR A 401 1.96 14.62 8.42
N GLU A 402 1.59 13.41 8.86
CA GLU A 402 0.23 12.87 8.76
C GLU A 402 -0.45 12.75 10.12
N ALA A 403 0.14 13.34 11.17
CA ALA A 403 -0.35 13.22 12.55
C ALA A 403 -1.81 13.67 12.70
N TYR A 404 -2.19 14.73 12.00
CA TYR A 404 -3.55 15.25 12.02
C TYR A 404 -4.55 14.22 11.45
N GLU A 405 -4.23 13.59 10.32
CA GLU A 405 -5.10 12.60 9.69
C GLU A 405 -5.26 11.35 10.55
N PHE A 406 -4.19 10.87 11.18
CA PHE A 406 -4.29 9.75 12.11
C PHE A 406 -5.21 10.06 13.28
N GLN A 407 -5.15 11.27 13.82
CA GLN A 407 -6.02 11.69 14.92
C GLN A 407 -7.46 11.83 14.46
N GLU A 408 -7.71 12.52 13.35
CA GLU A 408 -9.08 12.81 12.87
C GLU A 408 -9.82 11.56 12.41
N ILE A 409 -9.16 10.68 11.67
CA ILE A 409 -9.81 9.50 11.07
C ILE A 409 -9.87 8.33 12.04
N TYR A 410 -8.79 8.10 12.78
CA TYR A 410 -8.64 6.88 13.59
C TYR A 410 -8.58 7.15 15.09
N GLY A 411 -8.50 8.41 15.50
CA GLY A 411 -8.34 8.76 16.91
C GLY A 411 -6.99 8.32 17.47
N LEU A 412 -5.97 8.19 16.63
CA LEU A 412 -4.64 7.71 17.03
C LEU A 412 -3.66 8.87 17.13
N GLU A 413 -3.09 9.03 18.32
CA GLU A 413 -2.02 10.00 18.57
C GLU A 413 -0.70 9.48 17.98
N THR A 414 0.07 10.41 17.40
CA THR A 414 1.40 10.08 16.88
C THR A 414 2.46 10.41 17.91
N THR A 415 3.40 9.48 18.12
CA THR A 415 4.57 9.67 18.96
C THR A 415 5.83 9.54 18.11
N VAL A 416 6.81 10.41 18.35
CA VAL A 416 8.10 10.34 17.69
C VAL A 416 9.10 9.71 18.67
N ILE A 417 9.63 8.56 18.28
CA ILE A 417 10.59 7.82 19.08
C ILE A 417 11.99 8.35 18.74
N PRO A 418 12.80 8.76 19.72
CA PRO A 418 14.13 9.26 19.44
C PRO A 418 15.02 8.16 18.84
N PRO A 419 15.94 8.50 17.92
CA PRO A 419 16.84 7.51 17.33
C PRO A 419 17.85 7.00 18.36
N ASN A 420 18.28 5.74 18.18
CA ASN A 420 19.32 5.15 19.03
C ASN A 420 20.67 5.83 18.82
N ARG A 421 20.96 6.20 17.57
CA ARG A 421 22.15 6.95 17.19
C ARG A 421 21.78 8.13 16.32
N ARG A 422 22.49 9.25 16.49
CA ARG A 422 22.26 10.45 15.69
C ARG A 422 22.58 10.17 14.21
N SER A 423 21.72 10.63 13.30
CA SER A 423 21.95 10.52 11.87
C SER A 423 23.18 11.31 11.44
N GLN A 424 24.03 10.68 10.61
CA GLN A 424 25.20 11.32 9.97
C GLN A 424 24.98 11.52 8.47
N ARG A 425 23.72 11.39 7.99
CA ARG A 425 23.43 11.58 6.57
C ARG A 425 23.52 13.05 6.19
N ASP A 426 24.24 13.32 5.11
CA ASP A 426 24.35 14.66 4.52
C ASP A 426 23.29 14.82 3.42
N ASP A 427 22.22 15.52 3.73
CA ASP A 427 21.16 15.83 2.77
C ASP A 427 21.53 17.13 2.05
N GLN A 428 22.07 16.98 0.84
CA GLN A 428 22.57 18.09 0.03
C GLN A 428 21.41 18.85 -0.62
N LEU A 429 21.67 20.11 -0.95
CA LEU A 429 20.68 20.97 -1.59
C LEU A 429 20.25 20.42 -2.96
N ASP A 430 18.98 20.63 -3.30
CA ASP A 430 18.46 20.28 -4.62
C ASP A 430 19.20 21.07 -5.71
N ARG A 431 19.38 20.42 -6.87
CA ARG A 431 19.90 21.11 -8.07
C ARG A 431 18.80 21.17 -9.12
N VAL A 432 18.45 22.39 -9.53
CA VAL A 432 17.39 22.64 -10.49
C VAL A 432 17.97 23.11 -11.81
N TYR A 433 17.71 22.36 -12.87
CA TYR A 433 18.18 22.64 -14.23
C TYR A 433 17.04 23.17 -15.10
N LYS A 434 17.36 23.83 -16.19
CA LYS A 434 16.36 24.36 -17.12
C LYS A 434 15.58 23.25 -17.81
N THR A 435 16.28 22.18 -18.24
CA THR A 435 15.70 21.11 -19.05
C THR A 435 15.88 19.75 -18.40
N THR A 436 15.01 18.83 -18.77
CA THR A 436 15.08 17.42 -18.36
C THR A 436 16.42 16.78 -18.78
N ARG A 437 16.89 17.08 -19.99
CA ARG A 437 18.15 16.57 -20.49
C ARG A 437 19.34 16.95 -19.60
N GLU A 438 19.44 18.21 -19.22
CA GLU A 438 20.50 18.72 -18.34
C GLU A 438 20.45 18.05 -16.96
N LYS A 439 19.24 17.88 -16.44
CA LYS A 439 19.00 17.17 -15.17
C LYS A 439 19.57 15.75 -15.22
N TYR A 440 19.20 14.98 -16.23
CA TYR A 440 19.67 13.59 -16.36
C TYR A 440 21.17 13.51 -16.59
N GLU A 441 21.76 14.39 -17.39
CA GLU A 441 23.20 14.45 -17.58
C GLU A 441 23.93 14.67 -16.25
N ALA A 442 23.43 15.57 -15.41
CA ALA A 442 24.01 15.85 -14.10
C ALA A 442 23.85 14.69 -13.13
N ALA A 443 22.68 14.05 -13.12
CA ALA A 443 22.42 12.89 -12.27
C ALA A 443 23.33 11.71 -12.66
N ILE A 444 23.47 11.43 -13.94
CA ILE A 444 24.33 10.35 -14.45
C ILE A 444 25.80 10.62 -14.11
N LYS A 445 26.25 11.86 -14.19
CA LYS A 445 27.60 12.25 -13.78
C LYS A 445 27.86 11.93 -12.31
N ASP A 446 26.92 12.25 -11.43
CA ASP A 446 27.03 11.94 -10.01
C ASP A 446 27.08 10.42 -9.78
N ILE A 447 26.20 9.66 -10.44
CA ILE A 447 26.19 8.20 -10.36
C ILE A 447 27.54 7.61 -10.80
N ARG A 448 28.09 8.10 -11.90
CA ARG A 448 29.40 7.65 -12.41
C ARG A 448 30.51 7.93 -11.41
N GLU A 449 30.55 9.12 -10.83
CA GLU A 449 31.55 9.49 -9.83
C GLU A 449 31.49 8.56 -8.61
N CYS A 450 30.28 8.23 -8.15
CA CYS A 450 30.10 7.26 -7.07
C CYS A 450 30.59 5.87 -7.45
N TYR A 451 30.24 5.41 -8.65
CA TYR A 451 30.66 4.10 -9.15
C TYR A 451 32.19 4.00 -9.23
N GLU A 452 32.86 5.04 -9.74
CA GLU A 452 34.31 5.08 -9.85
C GLU A 452 35.01 5.07 -8.48
N ARG A 453 34.38 5.69 -7.45
CA ARG A 453 34.87 5.62 -6.06
C ARG A 453 34.61 4.28 -5.41
N GLY A 454 33.67 3.50 -5.94
CA GLY A 454 33.17 2.29 -5.29
C GLY A 454 32.06 2.54 -4.29
N GLN A 455 31.45 3.72 -4.27
CA GLN A 455 30.35 4.05 -3.38
C GLN A 455 29.01 3.53 -3.94
N PRO A 456 28.19 2.82 -3.12
CA PRO A 456 26.88 2.37 -3.59
C PRO A 456 25.89 3.52 -3.75
N VAL A 457 25.04 3.43 -4.76
CA VAL A 457 24.04 4.44 -5.09
C VAL A 457 22.67 3.81 -5.24
N LEU A 458 21.67 4.41 -4.61
CA LEU A 458 20.28 4.13 -4.88
C LEU A 458 19.67 5.31 -5.64
N VAL A 459 19.16 5.06 -6.84
CA VAL A 459 18.52 6.07 -7.68
C VAL A 459 17.02 5.94 -7.52
N GLY A 460 16.39 6.95 -6.94
CA GLY A 460 14.94 7.01 -6.73
C GLY A 460 14.23 7.71 -7.88
N THR A 461 13.17 7.09 -8.37
CA THR A 461 12.32 7.65 -9.41
C THR A 461 10.85 7.63 -8.97
N THR A 462 10.01 8.45 -9.62
CA THR A 462 8.60 8.56 -9.27
C THR A 462 7.70 7.61 -10.06
N SER A 463 8.20 7.04 -11.17
CA SER A 463 7.41 6.16 -12.04
C SER A 463 8.27 5.12 -12.71
N ILE A 464 7.60 4.08 -13.23
CA ILE A 464 8.26 3.03 -14.02
C ILE A 464 8.90 3.64 -15.28
N GLU A 465 8.21 4.58 -15.94
CA GLU A 465 8.74 5.25 -17.14
C GLU A 465 10.05 5.98 -16.85
N ASN A 466 10.12 6.70 -15.74
CA ASN A 466 11.34 7.40 -15.34
C ASN A 466 12.47 6.41 -14.98
N SER A 467 12.14 5.29 -14.36
CA SER A 467 13.10 4.21 -14.11
C SER A 467 13.69 3.66 -15.41
N GLU A 468 12.84 3.47 -16.43
CA GLU A 468 13.27 2.99 -17.74
C GLU A 468 14.21 3.98 -18.44
N ILE A 469 13.96 5.28 -18.31
CA ILE A 469 14.82 6.31 -18.86
C ILE A 469 16.22 6.23 -18.24
N ILE A 470 16.30 6.15 -16.92
CA ILE A 470 17.57 6.02 -16.19
C ILE A 470 18.28 4.72 -16.58
N ASP A 471 17.53 3.62 -16.65
CA ASP A 471 18.04 2.31 -17.06
C ASP A 471 18.74 2.40 -18.43
N GLN A 472 18.07 2.98 -19.41
CA GLN A 472 18.64 3.17 -20.76
C GLN A 472 19.87 4.06 -20.76
N LEU A 473 19.85 5.14 -19.99
CA LEU A 473 20.99 6.05 -19.88
C LEU A 473 22.22 5.37 -19.25
N LEU A 474 22.01 4.55 -18.22
CA LEU A 474 23.09 3.79 -17.59
C LEU A 474 23.62 2.67 -18.51
N GLU A 475 22.76 2.04 -19.28
CA GLU A 475 23.14 1.07 -20.32
C GLU A 475 24.05 1.72 -21.35
N LYS A 476 23.66 2.89 -21.86
CA LYS A 476 24.43 3.68 -22.84
C LYS A 476 25.81 4.06 -22.30
N GLU A 477 25.88 4.38 -21.01
CA GLU A 477 27.13 4.75 -20.33
C GLU A 477 27.94 3.53 -19.89
N LYS A 478 27.44 2.31 -20.13
CA LYS A 478 28.08 1.03 -19.76
C LYS A 478 28.32 0.90 -18.26
N LEU A 479 27.41 1.43 -17.45
CA LEU A 479 27.45 1.31 -16.00
C LEU A 479 26.57 0.14 -15.55
N PRO A 480 27.15 -0.90 -14.92
CA PRO A 480 26.37 -2.04 -14.43
C PRO A 480 25.40 -1.58 -13.35
N HIS A 481 24.14 -2.03 -13.41
CA HIS A 481 23.11 -1.62 -12.46
C HIS A 481 22.00 -2.66 -12.37
N GLN A 482 21.20 -2.55 -11.32
CA GLN A 482 20.01 -3.35 -11.09
C GLN A 482 18.77 -2.44 -11.05
N VAL A 483 17.62 -2.98 -11.44
CA VAL A 483 16.34 -2.25 -11.43
C VAL A 483 15.34 -2.97 -10.53
N LEU A 484 14.76 -2.23 -9.60
CA LEU A 484 13.64 -2.69 -8.75
C LEU A 484 12.33 -2.14 -9.32
N ASN A 485 11.34 -3.00 -9.57
CA ASN A 485 10.10 -2.59 -10.23
C ASN A 485 8.81 -2.97 -9.49
N ALA A 486 8.89 -3.42 -8.25
CA ALA A 486 7.78 -3.76 -7.37
C ALA A 486 6.86 -4.90 -7.87
N LYS A 487 7.30 -5.72 -8.83
CA LYS A 487 6.49 -6.82 -9.40
C LYS A 487 6.75 -8.19 -8.77
N GLN A 488 7.98 -8.45 -8.33
CA GLN A 488 8.39 -9.74 -7.76
C GLN A 488 9.12 -9.49 -6.44
N HIS A 489 8.38 -9.44 -5.34
CA HIS A 489 8.90 -9.04 -4.03
C HIS A 489 10.08 -9.86 -3.52
N ALA A 490 10.06 -11.19 -3.73
CA ALA A 490 11.15 -12.06 -3.32
C ALA A 490 12.45 -11.76 -4.08
N ARG A 491 12.37 -11.58 -5.40
CA ARG A 491 13.53 -11.22 -6.25
C ARG A 491 14.06 -9.85 -5.91
N GLU A 492 13.17 -8.89 -5.64
CA GLU A 492 13.54 -7.54 -5.25
C GLU A 492 14.28 -7.52 -3.92
N ALA A 493 13.87 -8.36 -2.97
CA ALA A 493 14.58 -8.51 -1.69
C ALA A 493 16.01 -8.98 -1.90
N ASP A 494 16.27 -9.87 -2.86
CA ASP A 494 17.63 -10.31 -3.20
C ASP A 494 18.46 -9.17 -3.79
N ILE A 495 17.88 -8.33 -4.63
CA ILE A 495 18.53 -7.15 -5.19
C ILE A 495 18.84 -6.14 -4.09
N VAL A 496 17.89 -5.85 -3.20
CA VAL A 496 18.08 -4.94 -2.06
C VAL A 496 19.17 -5.45 -1.13
N ALA A 497 19.23 -6.76 -0.90
CA ALA A 497 20.26 -7.37 -0.09
C ALA A 497 21.69 -7.08 -0.59
N GLN A 498 21.86 -6.83 -1.88
CA GLN A 498 23.15 -6.51 -2.49
C GLN A 498 23.36 -5.01 -2.72
N ALA A 499 22.33 -4.20 -2.56
CA ALA A 499 22.36 -2.77 -2.94
C ALA A 499 23.36 -1.93 -2.15
N GLY A 500 23.74 -2.35 -0.95
CA GLY A 500 24.73 -1.66 -0.10
C GLY A 500 26.18 -2.06 -0.36
N ARG A 501 26.45 -2.93 -1.32
CA ARG A 501 27.82 -3.37 -1.64
C ARG A 501 28.55 -2.32 -2.47
N SER A 502 29.87 -2.34 -2.39
CA SER A 502 30.73 -1.40 -3.12
C SER A 502 30.42 -1.40 -4.62
N GLY A 503 30.26 -0.19 -5.18
CA GLY A 503 30.06 0.00 -6.62
C GLY A 503 28.70 -0.41 -7.16
N MET A 504 27.75 -0.78 -6.32
CA MET A 504 26.40 -1.14 -6.76
C MET A 504 25.60 0.10 -7.13
N ILE A 505 24.89 0.02 -8.24
CA ILE A 505 23.92 1.05 -8.68
C ILE A 505 22.56 0.36 -8.75
N THR A 506 21.60 0.86 -7.99
CA THR A 506 20.25 0.29 -7.94
C THR A 506 19.24 1.39 -8.26
N ILE A 507 18.37 1.14 -9.25
CA ILE A 507 17.27 2.05 -9.60
C ILE A 507 16.00 1.52 -8.96
N ALA A 508 15.26 2.38 -8.25
CA ALA A 508 14.03 1.99 -7.58
C ALA A 508 12.94 3.04 -7.73
N THR A 509 11.71 2.60 -7.99
CA THR A 509 10.53 3.45 -7.74
C THR A 509 10.29 3.53 -6.23
N ASN A 510 9.50 4.50 -5.78
CA ASN A 510 9.25 4.72 -4.34
C ASN A 510 8.66 3.51 -3.63
N MET A 511 7.94 2.63 -4.35
CA MET A 511 7.30 1.44 -3.77
C MET A 511 8.18 0.20 -3.80
N ALA A 512 9.22 0.18 -4.64
CA ALA A 512 10.06 -0.99 -4.82
C ALA A 512 11.01 -1.23 -3.63
N GLY A 513 11.09 -2.47 -3.19
CA GLY A 513 11.96 -2.87 -2.08
C GLY A 513 11.57 -2.31 -0.72
N ARG A 514 10.36 -1.76 -0.60
CA ARG A 514 9.86 -1.20 0.65
C ARG A 514 9.80 -2.26 1.74
N GLY A 515 10.11 -1.87 2.97
CA GLY A 515 10.13 -2.78 4.12
C GLY A 515 11.39 -3.63 4.23
N THR A 516 12.29 -3.56 3.25
CA THR A 516 13.58 -4.24 3.28
C THR A 516 14.71 -3.22 3.39
N ASP A 517 15.58 -3.43 4.38
CA ASP A 517 16.66 -2.51 4.69
C ASP A 517 17.87 -2.72 3.76
N ILE A 518 18.50 -1.62 3.38
CA ILE A 518 19.79 -1.64 2.66
C ILE A 518 20.91 -1.56 3.70
N VAL A 519 21.68 -2.62 3.79
CA VAL A 519 22.80 -2.74 4.75
C VAL A 519 24.10 -2.45 4.02
N LEU A 520 24.93 -1.56 4.58
CA LEU A 520 26.24 -1.26 4.02
C LEU A 520 27.12 -2.51 4.02
N GLY A 521 27.68 -2.84 2.86
CA GLY A 521 28.45 -4.06 2.67
C GLY A 521 27.63 -5.26 2.22
N GLY A 522 26.32 -5.11 2.11
CA GLY A 522 25.37 -6.17 1.77
C GLY A 522 24.74 -6.81 3.00
N ASN A 523 23.72 -7.62 2.80
CA ASN A 523 23.01 -8.30 3.89
C ASN A 523 23.72 -9.62 4.23
N LEU A 524 24.40 -9.64 5.38
CA LEU A 524 25.13 -10.81 5.86
C LEU A 524 24.20 -12.01 6.12
N GLU A 525 23.02 -11.77 6.67
CA GLU A 525 22.05 -12.85 6.97
C GLU A 525 21.63 -13.61 5.72
N LYS A 526 21.46 -12.93 4.60
CA LYS A 526 21.15 -13.54 3.31
C LYS A 526 22.28 -14.42 2.79
N LEU A 527 23.53 -14.12 3.13
CA LEU A 527 24.69 -14.94 2.78
C LEU A 527 24.82 -16.16 3.70
N ILE A 528 24.47 -16.02 4.96
CA ILE A 528 24.60 -17.07 5.99
C ILE A 528 23.49 -18.10 5.86
N GLU A 529 22.26 -17.69 5.53
CA GLU A 529 21.08 -18.55 5.50
C GLU A 529 21.26 -19.81 4.63
N PRO A 530 21.78 -19.75 3.39
CA PRO A 530 22.02 -20.95 2.59
C PRO A 530 23.05 -21.90 3.21
N VAL A 531 24.04 -21.37 3.92
CA VAL A 531 25.07 -22.19 4.58
C VAL A 531 24.47 -22.96 5.75
N GLU A 532 23.64 -22.31 6.57
CA GLU A 532 22.97 -22.93 7.69
C GLU A 532 21.96 -24.00 7.26
N ALA A 533 21.33 -23.80 6.08
CA ALA A 533 20.37 -24.73 5.50
C ALA A 533 21.01 -25.86 4.71
N ASP A 534 22.32 -25.84 4.46
CA ASP A 534 23.02 -26.84 3.68
C ASP A 534 23.25 -28.13 4.47
N GLU A 535 22.49 -29.16 4.17
CA GLU A 535 22.56 -30.45 4.84
C GLU A 535 23.85 -31.23 4.49
N THR A 536 24.58 -30.85 3.45
CA THR A 536 25.84 -31.49 3.07
C THR A 536 27.02 -31.09 3.94
N LEU A 537 26.88 -30.03 4.74
CA LEU A 537 27.91 -29.53 5.64
C LEU A 537 27.61 -29.96 7.08
N ASP A 538 28.67 -30.39 7.80
CA ASP A 538 28.57 -30.62 9.24
C ASP A 538 28.59 -29.30 10.03
N ALA A 539 28.34 -29.37 11.32
CA ALA A 539 28.30 -28.19 12.21
C ALA A 539 29.62 -27.40 12.20
N SER A 540 30.76 -28.10 12.15
CA SER A 540 32.09 -27.50 12.14
C SER A 540 32.34 -26.75 10.80
N ALA A 541 31.99 -27.37 9.68
CA ALA A 541 32.12 -26.76 8.36
C ALA A 541 31.19 -25.55 8.19
N LYS A 542 29.96 -25.61 8.69
CA LYS A 542 29.03 -24.48 8.71
C LYS A 542 29.59 -23.30 9.52
N ALA A 543 30.11 -23.58 10.71
CA ALA A 543 30.68 -22.54 11.57
C ALA A 543 31.89 -21.85 10.91
N ALA A 544 32.77 -22.62 10.28
CA ALA A 544 33.94 -22.09 9.56
C ALA A 544 33.51 -21.20 8.39
N GLU A 545 32.51 -21.62 7.59
CA GLU A 545 32.01 -20.85 6.46
C GLU A 545 31.33 -19.55 6.91
N VAL A 546 30.56 -19.58 8.00
CA VAL A 546 29.94 -18.39 8.57
C VAL A 546 31.00 -17.38 9.03
N VAL A 547 32.07 -17.83 9.68
CA VAL A 547 33.18 -16.97 10.10
C VAL A 547 33.84 -16.32 8.87
N ARG A 548 34.05 -17.07 7.80
CA ARG A 548 34.64 -16.56 6.56
C ARG A 548 33.77 -15.50 5.92
N LEU A 549 32.46 -15.77 5.81
CA LEU A 549 31.49 -14.81 5.23
C LEU A 549 31.39 -13.54 6.06
N ARG A 550 31.40 -13.67 7.38
CA ARG A 550 31.36 -12.52 8.29
C ARG A 550 32.60 -11.64 8.13
N ALA A 551 33.78 -12.24 8.00
CA ALA A 551 35.02 -11.50 7.80
C ALA A 551 35.04 -10.74 6.46
N GLN A 552 34.59 -11.38 5.38
CA GLN A 552 34.45 -10.75 4.08
C GLN A 552 33.46 -9.59 4.11
N TRP A 553 32.30 -9.80 4.74
CA TRP A 553 31.29 -8.77 4.90
C TRP A 553 31.83 -7.57 5.68
N GLN A 554 32.56 -7.82 6.77
CA GLN A 554 33.10 -6.75 7.61
C GLN A 554 34.09 -5.86 6.81
N THR A 555 34.92 -6.47 5.97
CA THR A 555 35.84 -5.74 5.10
C THR A 555 35.08 -4.87 4.11
N GLU A 556 34.05 -5.42 3.47
CA GLU A 556 33.19 -4.70 2.52
C GLU A 556 32.43 -3.56 3.22
N HIS A 557 31.86 -3.84 4.39
CA HIS A 557 31.15 -2.86 5.20
C HIS A 557 32.05 -1.68 5.58
N ASP A 558 33.26 -1.95 6.06
CA ASP A 558 34.23 -0.92 6.45
C ASP A 558 34.64 -0.06 5.25
N LYS A 559 34.84 -0.68 4.11
CA LYS A 559 35.16 0.01 2.85
C LYS A 559 34.07 0.98 2.42
N VAL A 560 32.81 0.52 2.40
CA VAL A 560 31.66 1.33 2.00
C VAL A 560 31.42 2.45 3.00
N THR A 561 31.56 2.16 4.29
CA THR A 561 31.44 3.17 5.35
C THR A 561 32.46 4.28 5.19
N ALA A 562 33.73 3.93 4.89
CA ALA A 562 34.81 4.89 4.67
C ALA A 562 34.58 5.77 3.43
N LEU A 563 33.85 5.26 2.43
CA LEU A 563 33.52 6.00 1.21
C LEU A 563 32.33 6.96 1.38
N GLY A 564 31.69 6.98 2.54
CA GLY A 564 30.55 7.87 2.82
C GLY A 564 29.20 7.16 2.84
N GLY A 565 29.17 5.84 2.84
CA GLY A 565 27.95 5.05 2.91
C GLY A 565 27.11 5.07 1.64
N LEU A 566 25.82 4.83 1.77
CA LEU A 566 24.89 4.80 0.64
C LEU A 566 24.52 6.22 0.21
N ARG A 567 24.68 6.52 -1.08
CA ARG A 567 24.23 7.78 -1.68
C ARG A 567 22.84 7.59 -2.31
N ILE A 568 21.93 8.49 -1.97
CA ILE A 568 20.61 8.56 -2.58
C ILE A 568 20.64 9.66 -3.65
N ILE A 569 20.28 9.31 -4.88
CA ILE A 569 20.10 10.28 -5.97
C ILE A 569 18.66 10.15 -6.43
N ALA A 570 17.91 11.24 -6.36
CA ALA A 570 16.54 11.29 -6.85
C ALA A 570 16.44 12.22 -8.05
N THR A 571 15.60 11.87 -9.02
CA THR A 571 15.45 12.61 -10.26
C THR A 571 14.18 13.43 -10.33
N GLU A 572 13.32 13.36 -9.31
CA GLU A 572 12.11 14.14 -9.18
C GLU A 572 11.69 14.22 -7.72
N ARG A 573 10.93 15.27 -7.38
CA ARG A 573 10.20 15.34 -6.11
C ARG A 573 8.90 14.55 -6.22
N HIS A 574 8.50 13.92 -5.15
CA HIS A 574 7.17 13.33 -5.01
C HIS A 574 6.18 14.42 -4.56
N GLU A 575 4.89 14.18 -4.78
CA GLU A 575 3.82 15.09 -4.33
C GLU A 575 3.81 15.25 -2.80
N SER A 576 4.18 14.20 -2.08
CA SER A 576 4.28 14.20 -0.63
C SER A 576 5.74 14.28 -0.17
N ARG A 577 6.02 15.24 0.71
CA ARG A 577 7.32 15.34 1.39
C ARG A 577 7.66 14.07 2.16
N ARG A 578 6.65 13.39 2.67
CA ARG A 578 6.80 12.11 3.37
C ARG A 578 7.48 11.06 2.51
N ILE A 579 7.09 10.94 1.24
CA ILE A 579 7.67 9.99 0.28
C ILE A 579 9.14 10.34 0.00
N ASP A 580 9.44 11.62 -0.17
CA ASP A 580 10.83 12.07 -0.33
C ASP A 580 11.68 11.69 0.89
N ASN A 581 11.14 11.85 2.09
CA ASN A 581 11.82 11.50 3.34
C ASN A 581 11.98 9.98 3.50
N GLN A 582 11.03 9.18 3.03
CA GLN A 582 11.18 7.73 3.00
C GLN A 582 12.35 7.30 2.09
N LEU A 583 12.49 7.94 0.95
CA LEU A 583 13.62 7.67 0.06
C LEU A 583 14.95 8.02 0.72
N ARG A 584 15.07 9.21 1.30
CA ARG A 584 16.28 9.62 2.04
C ARG A 584 16.59 8.67 3.20
N GLY A 585 15.55 8.22 3.89
CA GLY A 585 15.64 7.33 5.06
C GLY A 585 16.19 5.94 4.76
N ARG A 586 16.35 5.57 3.51
CA ARG A 586 17.04 4.33 3.13
C ARG A 586 18.56 4.42 3.30
N SER A 587 19.09 5.60 3.52
CA SER A 587 20.50 5.88 3.80
C SER A 587 20.66 6.48 5.21
N GLY A 588 21.87 6.40 5.77
CA GLY A 588 22.19 6.99 7.07
C GLY A 588 21.55 6.27 8.25
N ARG A 589 21.37 4.98 8.15
CA ARG A 589 20.69 4.15 9.16
C ARG A 589 21.59 3.87 10.34
N GLN A 590 21.04 3.88 11.56
CA GLN A 590 21.76 3.53 12.79
C GLN A 590 23.08 4.30 12.97
N GLY A 591 23.08 5.58 12.55
CA GLY A 591 24.28 6.40 12.62
C GLY A 591 25.30 6.15 11.51
N ASP A 592 24.99 5.32 10.51
CA ASP A 592 25.85 5.14 9.34
C ASP A 592 25.98 6.44 8.56
N PRO A 593 27.13 6.69 7.91
CA PRO A 593 27.24 7.79 6.98
C PRO A 593 26.35 7.54 5.76
N GLY A 594 25.98 8.61 5.09
CA GLY A 594 25.17 8.57 3.89
C GLY A 594 25.01 9.96 3.33
N SER A 595 24.41 10.07 2.15
CA SER A 595 24.12 11.36 1.54
C SER A 595 22.94 11.26 0.59
N SER A 596 22.33 12.41 0.30
CA SER A 596 21.24 12.48 -0.67
C SER A 596 21.28 13.77 -1.46
N ARG A 597 20.82 13.71 -2.71
CA ARG A 597 20.62 14.90 -3.53
C ARG A 597 19.50 14.65 -4.53
N PHE A 598 18.63 15.64 -4.70
CA PHE A 598 17.57 15.67 -5.70
C PHE A 598 18.03 16.48 -6.90
N TYR A 599 17.91 15.90 -8.09
CA TYR A 599 18.15 16.56 -9.37
C TYR A 599 16.82 16.85 -10.03
N LEU A 600 16.50 18.12 -10.22
CA LEU A 600 15.22 18.59 -10.71
C LEU A 600 15.35 19.38 -11.98
N SER A 601 14.30 19.51 -12.78
CA SER A 601 14.24 20.41 -13.91
C SER A 601 12.96 21.23 -13.89
N LEU A 602 12.96 22.38 -14.55
CA LEU A 602 11.78 23.20 -14.71
C LEU A 602 10.72 22.50 -15.59
N ASP A 603 11.09 21.46 -16.31
CA ASP A 603 10.19 20.63 -17.11
C ASP A 603 9.50 19.54 -16.27
N ASP A 604 9.91 19.29 -15.05
CA ASP A 604 9.29 18.30 -14.17
C ASP A 604 7.82 18.71 -13.89
N PRO A 605 6.88 17.76 -13.84
CA PRO A 605 5.46 18.07 -13.65
C PRO A 605 5.14 18.94 -12.45
N LEU A 606 5.76 18.67 -11.28
CA LEU A 606 5.54 19.46 -10.07
C LEU A 606 6.13 20.87 -10.19
N MET A 607 7.28 21.00 -10.85
CA MET A 607 7.92 22.30 -11.05
C MET A 607 7.13 23.18 -12.03
N ARG A 608 6.50 22.59 -13.02
CA ARG A 608 5.60 23.31 -13.93
C ARG A 608 4.40 23.89 -13.22
N ILE A 609 3.85 23.16 -12.26
CA ILE A 609 2.67 23.61 -11.49
C ILE A 609 3.05 24.78 -10.55
N PHE A 610 4.19 24.69 -9.86
CA PHE A 610 4.54 25.62 -8.78
C PHE A 610 5.45 26.79 -9.19
N ALA A 611 6.30 26.63 -10.20
CA ALA A 611 7.30 27.65 -10.53
C ALA A 611 7.49 27.88 -12.04
N GLY A 612 7.08 26.98 -12.87
CA GLY A 612 7.04 26.96 -14.33
C GLY A 612 7.84 28.02 -15.07
N ASP A 613 7.12 28.73 -15.94
CA ASP A 613 7.71 29.72 -16.84
C ASP A 613 8.35 30.90 -16.13
N ARG A 614 7.87 31.25 -14.93
CA ARG A 614 8.39 32.40 -14.17
C ARG A 614 9.84 32.16 -13.72
N VAL A 615 10.14 30.99 -13.18
CA VAL A 615 11.49 30.66 -12.76
C VAL A 615 12.41 30.49 -13.97
N ARG A 616 11.92 29.88 -15.05
CA ARG A 616 12.65 29.77 -16.31
C ARG A 616 13.01 31.13 -16.87
N SER A 617 12.06 32.09 -16.87
CA SER A 617 12.29 33.47 -17.30
C SER A 617 13.35 34.15 -16.44
N ILE A 618 13.35 33.94 -15.13
CA ILE A 618 14.36 34.48 -14.22
C ILE A 618 15.75 33.90 -14.56
N MET A 619 15.84 32.58 -14.79
CA MET A 619 17.09 31.94 -15.17
C MET A 619 17.63 32.50 -16.49
N GLU A 620 16.77 32.72 -17.48
CA GLU A 620 17.13 33.33 -18.77
C GLU A 620 17.60 34.77 -18.61
N ARG A 621 16.92 35.57 -17.77
CA ARG A 621 17.32 36.95 -17.46
C ARG A 621 18.67 37.05 -16.78
N LEU A 622 18.97 36.10 -15.91
CA LEU A 622 20.28 36.02 -15.24
C LEU A 622 21.37 35.46 -16.15
N LYS A 623 21.03 35.12 -17.41
CA LYS A 623 21.96 34.56 -18.40
C LYS A 623 22.73 33.36 -17.84
N MET A 624 22.02 32.47 -17.16
CA MET A 624 22.64 31.24 -16.67
C MET A 624 23.07 30.39 -17.86
N PRO A 625 24.33 29.92 -17.89
CA PRO A 625 24.77 28.99 -18.93
C PRO A 625 23.97 27.69 -18.89
N ASP A 626 23.79 27.06 -20.06
CA ASP A 626 23.18 25.75 -20.13
C ASP A 626 23.99 24.74 -19.30
N GLY A 627 23.31 23.90 -18.56
CA GLY A 627 23.93 22.90 -17.70
C GLY A 627 24.24 23.36 -16.28
N GLU A 628 24.02 24.65 -15.94
CA GLU A 628 24.14 25.13 -14.56
C GLU A 628 22.84 24.95 -13.79
N ALA A 629 22.99 24.66 -12.51
CA ALA A 629 21.86 24.44 -11.59
C ALA A 629 21.65 25.65 -10.67
N ILE A 630 20.39 25.80 -10.22
CA ILE A 630 20.03 26.61 -9.05
C ILE A 630 20.04 25.66 -7.85
N GLU A 631 20.69 26.04 -6.77
CA GLU A 631 20.67 25.34 -5.49
C GLU A 631 19.67 25.93 -4.50
#